data_06b48f811d2423dac7439945a6caef9d
#
_entry.id   06b48f811d2423dac7439945a6caef9d
#
_cell.length_a   1.000
_cell.length_b   1.000
_cell.length_c   1.000
_cell.angle_alpha   90.00
_cell.angle_beta   90.00
_cell.angle_gamma   90.00
#
_symmetry.space_group_name_H-M   'P 1'
#
loop_
_entity.id
_entity.type
_entity.pdbx_description
1 polymer ?
#
loop_
_entity_poly.entity_id
_entity_poly.type
_entity_poly.pdbx_seq_one_letter_code
_entity_poly.pdbx_strand_id
1 'polypeptide(L)'
;GSDLGQRFDHFMSQGLLVPDELVLELIENRISAGDCAGGAIFDGYPRTVAQAEAFDTMLGRLGRKIDRVVSMEVPLEEMIERAVGRRIHEATGRIYHLRYDPPPSDLEGSLVQRKDDTEEVVRKRFTEYEDKTRPVLDYYRARGVVASVNGVGSLDDVTARIRAALGV
;
A
#
# COMPACT_ATOMS: atom_id res chain seq x y z
N GLY A 1 25.17 4.95 -4.12
CA GLY A 1 23.77 5.24 -4.31
C GLY A 1 23.56 6.05 -5.57
N SER A 2 22.41 5.91 -6.23
CA SER A 2 22.05 6.76 -7.37
C SER A 2 21.83 8.21 -6.91
N ASP A 3 21.92 9.19 -7.82
CA ASP A 3 21.61 10.60 -7.54
C ASP A 3 20.19 10.75 -6.93
N LEU A 4 19.22 10.04 -7.49
CA LEU A 4 17.86 10.00 -6.97
C LEU A 4 17.80 9.46 -5.53
N GLY A 5 18.56 8.40 -5.21
CA GLY A 5 18.65 7.86 -3.85
C GLY A 5 19.22 8.88 -2.86
N GLN A 6 20.24 9.64 -3.24
CA GLN A 6 20.81 10.70 -2.39
C GLN A 6 19.80 11.83 -2.12
N ARG A 7 18.99 12.20 -3.12
CA ARG A 7 17.92 13.20 -2.96
C ARG A 7 16.84 12.70 -2.01
N PHE A 8 16.46 11.42 -2.06
CA PHE A 8 15.54 10.80 -1.10
C PHE A 8 16.13 10.81 0.32
N ASP A 9 17.39 10.36 0.47
CA ASP A 9 18.08 10.30 1.77
C ASP A 9 18.15 11.68 2.43
N HIS A 10 18.29 12.75 1.64
CA HIS A 10 18.28 14.12 2.15
C HIS A 10 16.97 14.46 2.90
N PHE A 11 15.80 14.12 2.32
CA PHE A 11 14.52 14.38 2.97
C PHE A 11 14.28 13.44 4.15
N MET A 12 14.56 12.14 3.97
CA MET A 12 14.30 11.12 5.00
C MET A 12 15.17 11.31 6.25
N SER A 13 16.46 11.63 6.09
CA SER A 13 17.38 11.85 7.20
C SER A 13 17.02 13.07 8.06
N GLN A 14 16.32 14.05 7.47
CA GLN A 14 15.82 15.24 8.17
C GLN A 14 14.39 15.08 8.71
N GLY A 15 13.76 13.91 8.49
CA GLY A 15 12.36 13.69 8.87
C GLY A 15 11.36 14.52 8.07
N LEU A 16 11.78 15.03 6.91
CA LEU A 16 10.92 15.80 6.01
C LEU A 16 10.10 14.87 5.10
N LEU A 17 8.92 15.36 4.66
CA LEU A 17 8.15 14.67 3.64
C LEU A 17 8.89 14.75 2.30
N VAL A 18 8.97 13.61 1.62
CA VAL A 18 9.51 13.54 0.25
C VAL A 18 8.51 14.22 -0.70
N PRO A 19 8.96 15.17 -1.55
CA PRO A 19 8.09 15.81 -2.54
C PRO A 19 7.46 14.81 -3.52
N ASP A 20 6.20 15.05 -3.90
CA ASP A 20 5.46 14.17 -4.82
C ASP A 20 6.15 13.99 -6.17
N GLU A 21 6.80 15.03 -6.68
CA GLU A 21 7.56 14.98 -7.93
C GLU A 21 8.73 13.99 -7.85
N LEU A 22 9.40 13.93 -6.69
CA LEU A 22 10.52 13.02 -6.48
C LEU A 22 10.02 11.57 -6.38
N VAL A 23 8.88 11.35 -5.72
CA VAL A 23 8.23 10.02 -5.67
C VAL A 23 7.84 9.57 -7.09
N LEU A 24 7.26 10.47 -7.90
CA LEU A 24 6.86 10.17 -9.27
C LEU A 24 8.07 9.84 -10.15
N GLU A 25 9.18 10.58 -10.01
CA GLU A 25 10.46 10.29 -10.71
C GLU A 25 11.00 8.91 -10.34
N LEU A 26 10.93 8.52 -9.07
CA LEU A 26 11.32 7.18 -8.63
C LEU A 26 10.47 6.09 -9.28
N ILE A 27 9.16 6.29 -9.31
CA ILE A 27 8.22 5.36 -9.93
C ILE A 27 8.50 5.26 -11.43
N GLU A 28 8.67 6.38 -12.13
CA GLU A 28 8.97 6.42 -13.58
C GLU A 28 10.25 5.63 -13.90
N ASN A 29 11.32 5.87 -13.15
CA ASN A 29 12.56 5.12 -13.29
C ASN A 29 12.37 3.61 -13.01
N ARG A 30 11.60 3.25 -12.00
CA ARG A 30 11.37 1.85 -11.62
C ARG A 30 10.57 1.09 -12.68
N ILE A 31 9.49 1.66 -13.19
CA ILE A 31 8.64 1.00 -14.18
C ILE A 31 9.23 1.00 -15.59
N SER A 32 10.23 1.84 -15.83
CA SER A 32 10.99 1.86 -17.10
C SER A 32 12.04 0.76 -17.17
N ALA A 33 12.33 0.09 -16.05
CA ALA A 33 13.23 -1.06 -16.04
C ALA A 33 12.63 -2.26 -16.79
N GLY A 34 13.47 -3.05 -17.44
CA GLY A 34 13.05 -4.15 -18.32
C GLY A 34 12.23 -5.24 -17.64
N ASP A 35 12.42 -5.47 -16.34
CA ASP A 35 11.65 -6.43 -15.56
C ASP A 35 10.18 -6.00 -15.30
N CYS A 36 9.86 -4.73 -15.53
CA CYS A 36 8.49 -4.19 -15.46
C CYS A 36 7.76 -4.18 -16.83
N ALA A 37 8.34 -4.80 -17.87
CA ALA A 37 7.72 -4.85 -19.19
C ALA A 37 6.36 -5.57 -19.18
N GLY A 38 6.19 -6.58 -18.33
CA GLY A 38 4.93 -7.33 -18.17
C GLY A 38 3.87 -6.63 -17.32
N GLY A 39 4.18 -5.51 -16.70
CA GLY A 39 3.29 -4.76 -15.80
C GLY A 39 3.89 -4.52 -14.42
N ALA A 40 3.15 -3.79 -13.58
CA ALA A 40 3.53 -3.49 -12.21
C ALA A 40 2.29 -3.37 -11.31
N ILE A 41 2.46 -3.69 -10.03
CA ILE A 41 1.46 -3.45 -8.99
C ILE A 41 1.97 -2.33 -8.11
N PHE A 42 1.12 -1.34 -7.86
CA PHE A 42 1.39 -0.21 -6.98
C PHE A 42 0.59 -0.37 -5.70
N ASP A 43 1.29 -0.45 -4.57
CA ASP A 43 0.68 -0.53 -3.25
C ASP A 43 0.92 0.78 -2.49
N GLY A 44 -0.18 1.42 -2.07
CA GLY A 44 -0.14 2.65 -1.32
C GLY A 44 0.24 3.92 -2.13
N TYR A 45 0.10 3.89 -3.46
CA TYR A 45 0.26 5.02 -4.35
C TYR A 45 -0.67 4.88 -5.56
N PRO A 46 -1.32 5.98 -6.07
CA PRO A 46 -1.37 7.34 -5.49
C PRO A 46 -2.24 7.42 -4.22
N ARG A 47 -2.01 8.45 -3.40
CA ARG A 47 -2.79 8.73 -2.17
C ARG A 47 -3.59 10.02 -2.23
N THR A 48 -3.41 10.83 -3.26
CA THR A 48 -4.18 12.05 -3.50
C THR A 48 -4.60 12.12 -4.96
N VAL A 49 -5.63 12.91 -5.26
CA VAL A 49 -6.09 13.13 -6.64
C VAL A 49 -4.98 13.78 -7.48
N ALA A 50 -4.25 14.74 -6.92
CA ALA A 50 -3.13 15.39 -7.61
C ALA A 50 -2.03 14.38 -8.00
N GLN A 51 -1.70 13.45 -7.09
CA GLN A 51 -0.78 12.35 -7.41
C GLN A 51 -1.34 11.44 -8.51
N ALA A 52 -2.65 11.14 -8.49
CA ALA A 52 -3.27 10.29 -9.50
C ALA A 52 -3.23 10.93 -10.91
N GLU A 53 -3.49 12.24 -11.00
CA GLU A 53 -3.42 13.00 -12.26
C GLU A 53 -1.99 13.04 -12.82
N ALA A 54 -1.00 13.34 -11.96
CA ALA A 54 0.41 13.34 -12.34
C ALA A 54 0.89 11.94 -12.78
N PHE A 55 0.43 10.91 -12.06
CA PHE A 55 0.75 9.52 -12.35
C PHE A 55 0.18 9.06 -13.70
N ASP A 56 -1.11 9.34 -13.97
CA ASP A 56 -1.73 9.02 -15.27
C ASP A 56 -1.06 9.76 -16.42
N THR A 57 -0.66 11.01 -16.20
CA THR A 57 0.08 11.80 -17.19
C THR A 57 1.44 11.16 -17.50
N MET A 58 2.17 10.75 -16.48
CA MET A 58 3.47 10.07 -16.62
C MET A 58 3.31 8.73 -17.33
N LEU A 59 2.34 7.89 -16.92
CA LEU A 59 2.05 6.61 -17.57
C LEU A 59 1.70 6.80 -19.05
N GLY A 60 0.87 7.81 -19.37
CA GLY A 60 0.51 8.14 -20.75
C GLY A 60 1.72 8.48 -21.63
N ARG A 61 2.70 9.21 -21.09
CA ARG A 61 3.99 9.48 -21.79
C ARG A 61 4.78 8.21 -22.11
N LEU A 62 4.66 7.20 -21.23
CA LEU A 62 5.30 5.89 -21.40
C LEU A 62 4.48 4.91 -22.25
N GLY A 63 3.33 5.33 -22.80
CA GLY A 63 2.41 4.45 -23.51
C GLY A 63 1.74 3.40 -22.62
N ARG A 64 1.63 3.66 -21.31
CA ARG A 64 1.05 2.80 -20.30
C ARG A 64 -0.22 3.43 -19.70
N LYS A 65 -0.98 2.64 -18.97
CA LYS A 65 -2.18 3.09 -18.25
C LYS A 65 -2.40 2.24 -17.00
N ILE A 66 -3.30 2.68 -16.14
CA ILE A 66 -3.85 1.85 -15.07
C ILE A 66 -4.94 0.95 -15.66
N ASP A 67 -4.77 -0.35 -15.58
CA ASP A 67 -5.73 -1.34 -16.05
C ASP A 67 -6.81 -1.62 -15.00
N ARG A 68 -6.43 -1.72 -13.73
CA ARG A 68 -7.34 -1.96 -12.60
C ARG A 68 -6.86 -1.27 -11.33
N VAL A 69 -7.82 -0.81 -10.56
CA VAL A 69 -7.64 -0.35 -9.17
C VAL A 69 -8.47 -1.28 -8.29
N VAL A 70 -7.81 -2.05 -7.45
CA VAL A 70 -8.47 -2.93 -6.48
C VAL A 70 -8.66 -2.15 -5.19
N SER A 71 -9.91 -1.84 -4.85
CA SER A 71 -10.29 -1.23 -3.58
C SER A 71 -10.71 -2.32 -2.60
N MET A 72 -9.87 -2.59 -1.59
CA MET A 72 -10.22 -3.54 -0.55
C MET A 72 -11.06 -2.86 0.52
N GLU A 73 -12.27 -3.36 0.75
CA GLU A 73 -13.20 -2.85 1.76
C GLU A 73 -13.07 -3.68 3.02
N VAL A 74 -12.62 -3.04 4.10
CA VAL A 74 -12.43 -3.65 5.42
C VAL A 74 -13.02 -2.71 6.47
N PRO A 75 -13.87 -3.19 7.39
CA PRO A 75 -14.37 -2.39 8.50
C PRO A 75 -13.23 -1.85 9.37
N LEU A 76 -13.37 -0.63 9.89
CA LEU A 76 -12.33 0.00 10.71
C LEU A 76 -11.93 -0.84 11.92
N GLU A 77 -12.90 -1.44 12.61
CA GLU A 77 -12.65 -2.27 13.79
C GLU A 77 -11.81 -3.52 13.44
N GLU A 78 -12.05 -4.12 12.29
CA GLU A 78 -11.24 -5.23 11.77
C GLU A 78 -9.80 -4.77 11.45
N MET A 79 -9.62 -3.57 10.89
CA MET A 79 -8.29 -3.00 10.64
C MET A 79 -7.54 -2.74 11.95
N ILE A 80 -8.24 -2.25 12.99
CA ILE A 80 -7.67 -2.04 14.33
C ILE A 80 -7.23 -3.38 14.90
N GLU A 81 -8.10 -4.40 14.90
CA GLU A 81 -7.78 -5.73 15.41
C GLU A 81 -6.55 -6.32 14.72
N ARG A 82 -6.49 -6.22 13.38
CA ARG A 82 -5.35 -6.70 12.60
C ARG A 82 -4.06 -5.97 12.93
N ALA A 83 -4.08 -4.66 13.12
CA ALA A 83 -2.89 -3.89 13.46
C ALA A 83 -2.43 -4.19 14.89
N VAL A 84 -3.32 -4.10 15.86
CA VAL A 84 -3.00 -4.31 17.29
C VAL A 84 -2.53 -5.74 17.56
N GLY A 85 -3.08 -6.72 16.86
CA GLY A 85 -2.68 -8.14 16.99
C GLY A 85 -1.39 -8.51 16.26
N ARG A 86 -0.85 -7.65 15.39
CA ARG A 86 0.37 -7.93 14.62
C ARG A 86 1.60 -8.04 15.50
N ARG A 87 2.44 -9.03 15.20
CA ARG A 87 3.76 -9.22 15.83
C ARG A 87 4.78 -9.53 14.74
N ILE A 88 5.99 -9.02 14.91
CA ILE A 88 7.11 -9.24 13.99
C ILE A 88 8.22 -9.94 14.74
N HIS A 89 8.71 -11.03 14.18
CA HIS A 89 9.91 -11.69 14.68
C HIS A 89 11.14 -10.94 14.18
N GLU A 90 11.90 -10.31 15.08
CA GLU A 90 12.99 -9.38 14.72
C GLU A 90 14.05 -10.02 13.83
N ALA A 91 14.44 -11.26 14.14
CA ALA A 91 15.54 -11.91 13.43
C ALA A 91 15.20 -12.29 11.98
N THR A 92 13.93 -12.61 11.67
CA THR A 92 13.52 -13.10 10.35
C THR A 92 12.62 -12.13 9.58
N GLY A 93 12.09 -11.11 10.24
CA GLY A 93 11.07 -10.21 9.69
C GLY A 93 9.70 -10.87 9.47
N ARG A 94 9.53 -12.15 9.90
CA ARG A 94 8.24 -12.83 9.73
C ARG A 94 7.17 -12.16 10.58
N ILE A 95 6.00 -11.96 9.96
CA ILE A 95 4.83 -11.36 10.59
C ILE A 95 3.92 -12.49 11.08
N TYR A 96 3.48 -12.36 12.32
CA TYR A 96 2.47 -13.18 12.99
C TYR A 96 1.30 -12.32 13.43
N HIS A 97 0.21 -12.97 13.79
CA HIS A 97 -0.94 -12.30 14.38
C HIS A 97 -1.44 -13.10 15.58
N LEU A 98 -1.59 -12.45 16.74
CA LEU A 98 -1.95 -13.12 18.00
C LEU A 98 -3.21 -14.01 17.92
N ARG A 99 -4.16 -13.68 17.04
CA ARG A 99 -5.41 -14.42 16.85
C ARG A 99 -5.46 -15.25 15.59
N TYR A 100 -4.99 -14.72 14.44
CA TYR A 100 -5.20 -15.32 13.10
C TYR A 100 -4.04 -16.17 12.61
N ASP A 101 -2.83 -15.91 13.08
CA ASP A 101 -1.61 -16.68 12.82
C ASP A 101 -0.69 -16.61 14.06
N PRO A 102 -1.06 -17.33 15.15
CA PRO A 102 -0.32 -17.24 16.41
C PRO A 102 1.14 -17.66 16.22
N PRO A 103 2.08 -16.93 16.83
CA PRO A 103 3.49 -17.33 16.80
C PRO A 103 3.71 -18.62 17.58
N PRO A 104 4.69 -19.45 17.20
CA PRO A 104 5.16 -20.53 18.02
C PRO A 104 5.62 -20.06 19.41
N SER A 105 5.38 -20.85 20.44
CA SER A 105 5.65 -20.46 21.84
C SER A 105 7.13 -20.21 22.14
N ASP A 106 8.03 -20.81 21.39
CA ASP A 106 9.47 -20.61 21.48
C ASP A 106 9.94 -19.24 20.95
N LEU A 107 9.09 -18.52 20.23
CA LEU A 107 9.40 -17.19 19.67
C LEU A 107 8.84 -16.02 20.49
N GLU A 108 8.04 -16.26 21.54
CA GLU A 108 7.37 -15.19 22.28
C GLU A 108 8.30 -14.08 22.77
N GLY A 109 9.51 -14.42 23.22
CA GLY A 109 10.53 -13.48 23.70
C GLY A 109 11.24 -12.67 22.62
N SER A 110 11.03 -12.98 21.33
CA SER A 110 11.69 -12.36 20.17
C SER A 110 10.72 -11.61 19.25
N LEU A 111 9.51 -11.38 19.73
CA LEU A 111 8.46 -10.70 18.97
C LEU A 111 8.34 -9.25 19.39
N VAL A 112 8.25 -8.37 18.40
CA VAL A 112 8.00 -6.94 18.61
C VAL A 112 6.71 -6.50 17.95
N GLN A 113 6.04 -5.55 18.59
CA GLN A 113 4.94 -4.81 17.99
C GLN A 113 5.48 -3.51 17.40
N ARG A 114 5.01 -3.13 16.22
CA ARG A 114 5.37 -1.84 15.63
C ARG A 114 4.83 -0.70 16.50
N LYS A 115 5.56 0.41 16.57
CA LYS A 115 5.17 1.59 17.34
C LYS A 115 3.86 2.24 16.84
N ASP A 116 3.54 2.03 15.57
CA ASP A 116 2.35 2.54 14.88
C ASP A 116 1.17 1.55 14.89
N ASP A 117 1.32 0.36 15.48
CA ASP A 117 0.25 -0.65 15.62
C ASP A 117 -0.60 -0.42 16.88
N THR A 118 -1.07 0.80 17.06
CA THR A 118 -1.99 1.18 18.14
C THR A 118 -3.34 1.61 17.58
N GLU A 119 -4.41 1.43 18.32
CA GLU A 119 -5.75 1.84 17.90
C GLU A 119 -5.81 3.32 17.51
N GLU A 120 -5.19 4.20 18.31
CA GLU A 120 -5.15 5.65 18.06
C GLU A 120 -4.52 5.95 16.70
N VAL A 121 -3.36 5.36 16.40
CA VAL A 121 -2.65 5.59 15.14
C VAL A 121 -3.44 5.01 13.97
N VAL A 122 -4.07 3.84 14.12
CA VAL A 122 -4.90 3.25 13.07
C VAL A 122 -6.11 4.13 12.76
N ARG A 123 -6.83 4.64 13.79
CA ARG A 123 -7.95 5.56 13.60
C ARG A 123 -7.52 6.84 12.90
N LYS A 124 -6.39 7.43 13.30
CA LYS A 124 -5.82 8.61 12.63
C LYS A 124 -5.51 8.35 11.16
N ARG A 125 -4.86 7.24 10.84
CA ARG A 125 -4.54 6.85 9.46
C ARG A 125 -5.80 6.58 8.63
N PHE A 126 -6.84 6.03 9.25
CA PHE A 126 -8.14 5.84 8.59
C PHE A 126 -8.79 7.18 8.23
N THR A 127 -8.79 8.15 9.14
CA THR A 127 -9.29 9.50 8.85
C THR A 127 -8.51 10.15 7.71
N GLU A 128 -7.17 10.06 7.73
CA GLU A 128 -6.33 10.58 6.64
C GLU A 128 -6.62 9.88 5.29
N TYR A 129 -6.91 8.59 5.32
CA TYR A 129 -7.32 7.84 4.13
C TYR A 129 -8.66 8.34 3.59
N GLU A 130 -9.68 8.48 4.45
CA GLU A 130 -11.00 8.97 4.06
C GLU A 130 -10.92 10.38 3.44
N ASP A 131 -10.11 11.25 4.04
CA ASP A 131 -9.99 12.66 3.61
C ASP A 131 -9.17 12.81 2.32
N LYS A 132 -8.08 12.08 2.17
CA LYS A 132 -7.09 12.32 1.11
C LYS A 132 -7.09 11.25 0.02
N THR A 133 -7.26 9.97 0.41
CA THR A 133 -7.06 8.83 -0.52
C THR A 133 -8.37 8.32 -1.11
N ARG A 134 -9.44 8.32 -0.32
CA ARG A 134 -10.75 7.89 -0.84
C ARG A 134 -11.19 8.65 -2.10
N PRO A 135 -10.98 9.99 -2.23
CA PRO A 135 -11.30 10.72 -3.46
C PRO A 135 -10.60 10.18 -4.71
N VAL A 136 -9.43 9.52 -4.56
CA VAL A 136 -8.73 8.84 -5.66
C VAL A 136 -9.58 7.72 -6.26
N LEU A 137 -10.37 7.02 -5.44
CA LEU A 137 -11.28 5.98 -5.95
C LEU A 137 -12.35 6.57 -6.87
N ASP A 138 -12.88 7.75 -6.54
CA ASP A 138 -13.89 8.40 -7.37
C ASP A 138 -13.29 8.89 -8.68
N TYR A 139 -12.06 9.39 -8.64
CA TYR A 139 -11.28 9.74 -9.82
C TYR A 139 -11.10 8.55 -10.78
N TYR A 140 -10.79 7.35 -10.27
CA TYR A 140 -10.65 6.15 -11.10
C TYR A 140 -11.99 5.45 -11.40
N ARG A 141 -13.02 5.59 -10.56
CA ARG A 141 -14.37 5.11 -10.86
C ARG A 141 -14.95 5.76 -12.12
N ALA A 142 -14.73 7.06 -12.29
CA ALA A 142 -15.13 7.77 -13.51
C ALA A 142 -14.50 7.19 -14.79
N ARG A 143 -13.42 6.43 -14.67
CA ARG A 143 -12.73 5.73 -15.77
C ARG A 143 -13.12 4.26 -15.91
N GLY A 144 -13.98 3.75 -15.04
CA GLY A 144 -14.46 2.37 -15.08
C GLY A 144 -13.40 1.30 -14.71
N VAL A 145 -12.30 1.69 -14.06
CA VAL A 145 -11.19 0.76 -13.75
C VAL A 145 -11.18 0.28 -12.29
N VAL A 146 -12.08 0.77 -11.42
CA VAL A 146 -12.13 0.37 -10.00
C VAL A 146 -12.93 -0.92 -9.84
N ALA A 147 -12.37 -1.85 -9.10
CA ALA A 147 -13.04 -3.07 -8.62
C ALA A 147 -13.00 -3.09 -7.09
N SER A 148 -14.18 -3.09 -6.44
CA SER A 148 -14.31 -3.23 -4.99
C SER A 148 -14.26 -4.71 -4.60
N VAL A 149 -13.47 -5.03 -3.58
CA VAL A 149 -13.27 -6.37 -3.06
C VAL A 149 -13.46 -6.37 -1.55
N ASN A 150 -14.31 -7.27 -1.04
CA ASN A 150 -14.41 -7.48 0.41
C ASN A 150 -13.07 -8.08 0.92
N GLY A 151 -12.37 -7.32 1.77
CA GLY A 151 -11.09 -7.69 2.35
C GLY A 151 -11.19 -8.45 3.68
N VAL A 152 -12.40 -8.91 4.07
CA VAL A 152 -12.63 -9.72 5.28
C VAL A 152 -12.64 -11.20 4.92
N GLY A 153 -12.04 -12.04 5.77
CA GLY A 153 -11.96 -13.49 5.60
C GLY A 153 -10.53 -14.01 5.60
N SER A 154 -10.35 -15.26 5.19
CA SER A 154 -9.02 -15.88 5.07
C SER A 154 -8.21 -15.25 3.91
N LEU A 155 -6.88 -15.44 3.95
CA LEU A 155 -6.00 -14.99 2.84
C LEU A 155 -6.43 -15.61 1.51
N ASP A 156 -6.82 -16.88 1.51
CA ASP A 156 -7.25 -17.59 0.29
C ASP A 156 -8.56 -17.03 -0.25
N ASP A 157 -9.54 -16.73 0.61
CA ASP A 157 -10.81 -16.12 0.20
C ASP A 157 -10.59 -14.72 -0.41
N VAL A 158 -9.77 -13.89 0.23
CA VAL A 158 -9.47 -12.55 -0.26
C VAL A 158 -8.69 -12.62 -1.57
N THR A 159 -7.71 -13.54 -1.66
CA THR A 159 -6.93 -13.77 -2.88
C THR A 159 -7.83 -14.20 -4.03
N ALA A 160 -8.77 -15.13 -3.79
CA ALA A 160 -9.73 -15.57 -4.81
C ALA A 160 -10.60 -14.42 -5.32
N ARG A 161 -11.10 -13.55 -4.41
CA ARG A 161 -11.88 -12.36 -4.78
C ARG A 161 -11.06 -11.35 -5.59
N ILE A 162 -9.79 -11.13 -5.22
CA ILE A 162 -8.89 -10.24 -5.98
C ILE A 162 -8.67 -10.79 -7.37
N ARG A 163 -8.37 -12.08 -7.51
CA ARG A 163 -8.20 -12.73 -8.82
C ARG A 163 -9.43 -12.60 -9.69
N ALA A 164 -10.61 -12.87 -9.13
CA ALA A 164 -11.89 -12.70 -9.83
C ALA A 164 -12.10 -11.24 -10.29
N ALA A 165 -11.76 -10.26 -9.44
CA ALA A 165 -11.86 -8.84 -9.77
C ALA A 165 -10.88 -8.40 -10.88
N LEU A 166 -9.74 -9.10 -11.01
CA LEU A 166 -8.73 -8.88 -12.04
C LEU A 166 -9.01 -9.67 -13.32
N GLY A 167 -9.87 -10.70 -13.25
CA GLY A 167 -10.16 -11.59 -14.38
C GLY A 167 -9.08 -12.65 -14.66
N VAL A 168 -8.34 -13.08 -13.59
CA VAL A 168 -7.24 -14.07 -13.66
C VAL A 168 -7.42 -15.19 -12.65
#